data_60efc05056406bd3be4edca8ea48cf16
#
_entry.id   60efc05056406bd3be4edca8ea48cf16
#
_cell.length_a   1.000
_cell.length_b   1.000
_cell.length_c   1.000
_cell.angle_alpha   90.00
_cell.angle_beta   90.00
_cell.angle_gamma   90.00
#
_symmetry.space_group_name_H-M   'P 1'
#
loop_
_entity.id
_entity.type
_entity.pdbx_description
1 polymer ?
#
loop_
_entity_poly.entity_id
_entity_poly.type
_entity_poly.pdbx_seq_one_letter_code
_entity_poly.pdbx_strand_id
1 'polypeptide(L)'
;FCSLGCADIYNPKTVQATMGALARVKVCYVDLRDLFETVKIPVYGTFLNGEDIYKSELTSHGIIVMGNEGKGISENLERCISKRLFIPNYPQGRETTESLNVAIATAIVCAEFRRRIR
;
A
#
# COMPACT_ATOMS: atom_id res chain seq x y z
N PHE A 1 1.96 5.49 8.03
CA PHE A 1 3.26 5.07 8.57
C PHE A 1 4.26 4.90 7.44
N CYS A 2 5.48 5.36 7.66
CA CYS A 2 6.58 5.18 6.72
C CYS A 2 7.71 4.39 7.40
N SER A 3 8.38 3.52 6.61
CA SER A 3 9.61 2.91 7.09
C SER A 3 10.71 3.95 7.26
N LEU A 4 11.73 3.63 8.06
CA LEU A 4 12.82 4.56 8.35
C LEU A 4 13.65 4.95 7.10
N GLY A 5 13.59 4.12 6.05
CA GLY A 5 14.28 4.39 4.79
C GLY A 5 13.50 5.21 3.77
N CYS A 6 12.26 5.61 4.08
CA CYS A 6 11.47 6.43 3.19
C CYS A 6 12.02 7.85 3.08
N ALA A 7 11.70 8.54 1.97
CA ALA A 7 12.04 9.94 1.79
C ALA A 7 11.44 10.81 2.90
N ASP A 8 12.15 11.89 3.24
CA ASP A 8 11.67 12.86 4.21
C ASP A 8 10.44 13.59 3.64
N ILE A 9 9.35 13.62 4.41
CA ILE A 9 8.13 14.35 4.01
C ILE A 9 8.35 15.86 3.86
N TYR A 10 9.37 16.41 4.49
CA TYR A 10 9.73 17.82 4.37
C TYR A 10 10.75 18.09 3.27
N ASN A 11 11.15 17.07 2.52
CA ASN A 11 11.95 17.29 1.31
C ASN A 11 11.19 18.21 0.35
N PRO A 12 11.83 19.24 -0.24
CA PRO A 12 11.15 20.21 -1.10
C PRO A 12 10.34 19.56 -2.24
N LYS A 13 10.85 18.52 -2.86
CA LYS A 13 10.12 17.80 -3.91
C LYS A 13 8.87 17.10 -3.38
N THR A 14 8.96 16.52 -2.19
CA THR A 14 7.83 15.87 -1.53
C THR A 14 6.76 16.88 -1.17
N VAL A 15 7.15 17.99 -0.55
CA VAL A 15 6.22 19.07 -0.16
C VAL A 15 5.49 19.62 -1.39
N GLN A 16 6.21 19.84 -2.47
CA GLN A 16 5.61 20.31 -3.74
C GLN A 16 4.66 19.28 -4.34
N ALA A 17 5.05 18.00 -4.35
CA ALA A 17 4.26 16.94 -4.94
C ALA A 17 2.94 16.68 -4.19
N THR A 18 2.91 16.89 -2.88
CA THR A 18 1.71 16.64 -2.07
C THR A 18 0.65 17.73 -2.19
N MET A 19 0.99 18.88 -2.73
CA MET A 19 0.04 19.99 -2.97
C MET A 19 -0.82 20.33 -1.76
N GLY A 20 -0.21 20.37 -0.58
CA GLY A 20 -0.89 20.68 0.68
C GLY A 20 -1.50 19.49 1.41
N ALA A 21 -1.53 18.31 0.83
CA ALA A 21 -2.04 17.10 1.49
C ALA A 21 -1.25 16.77 2.77
N LEU A 22 0.00 17.18 2.84
CA LEU A 22 0.86 17.00 4.02
C LEU A 22 0.22 17.55 5.30
N ALA A 23 -0.55 18.63 5.21
CA ALA A 23 -1.23 19.23 6.36
C ALA A 23 -2.46 18.43 6.80
N ARG A 24 -2.93 17.48 6.00
CA ARG A 24 -4.17 16.72 6.23
C ARG A 24 -3.93 15.26 6.63
N VAL A 25 -2.71 14.78 6.47
CA VAL A 25 -2.36 13.38 6.73
C VAL A 25 -1.29 13.34 7.80
N LYS A 26 -1.55 12.57 8.84
CA LYS A 26 -0.55 12.34 9.88
C LYS A 26 0.46 11.31 9.38
N VAL A 27 1.74 11.67 9.37
CA VAL A 27 2.83 10.81 8.92
C VAL A 27 3.73 10.48 10.11
N CYS A 28 4.02 9.20 10.29
CA CYS A 28 4.91 8.70 11.33
C CYS A 28 5.95 7.78 10.71
N TYR A 29 7.23 7.99 11.05
CA TYR A 29 8.33 7.11 10.68
C TYR A 29 8.55 6.11 11.79
N VAL A 30 8.41 4.83 11.47
CA VAL A 30 8.51 3.74 12.45
C VAL A 30 9.21 2.54 11.83
N ASP A 31 9.69 1.64 12.68
CA ASP A 31 10.06 0.30 12.25
C ASP A 31 8.76 -0.46 11.93
N LEU A 32 8.50 -0.67 10.64
CA LEU A 32 7.25 -1.30 10.19
C LEU A 32 7.12 -2.74 10.66
N ARG A 33 8.23 -3.47 10.76
CA ARG A 33 8.19 -4.84 11.24
C ARG A 33 7.70 -4.91 12.68
N ASP A 34 8.23 -4.05 13.55
CA ASP A 34 7.78 -3.96 14.94
C ASP A 34 6.31 -3.56 15.02
N LEU A 35 5.88 -2.61 14.19
CA LEU A 35 4.49 -2.20 14.13
C LEU A 35 3.58 -3.37 13.75
N PHE A 36 3.93 -4.11 12.69
CA PHE A 36 3.09 -5.21 12.19
C PHE A 36 3.07 -6.41 13.13
N GLU A 37 4.13 -6.63 13.89
CA GLU A 37 4.18 -7.69 14.90
C GLU A 37 3.32 -7.37 16.13
N THR A 38 3.11 -6.09 16.42
CA THR A 38 2.31 -5.64 17.57
C THR A 38 0.83 -5.49 17.27
N VAL A 39 0.45 -5.14 16.04
CA VAL A 39 -0.97 -4.93 15.71
C VAL A 39 -1.69 -6.26 15.50
N LYS A 40 -2.95 -6.30 15.93
CA LYS A 40 -3.82 -7.48 15.81
C LYS A 40 -4.95 -7.25 14.79
N ILE A 41 -4.68 -6.44 13.79
CA ILE A 41 -5.61 -6.15 12.69
C ILE A 41 -5.05 -6.69 11.39
N PRO A 42 -5.89 -6.94 10.37
CA PRO A 42 -5.41 -7.43 9.09
C PRO A 42 -4.40 -6.48 8.44
N VAL A 43 -3.36 -7.05 7.86
CA VAL A 43 -2.33 -6.33 7.11
C VAL A 43 -2.38 -6.81 5.67
N TYR A 44 -2.77 -5.92 4.77
CA TYR A 44 -2.88 -6.19 3.33
C TYR A 44 -1.65 -5.65 2.61
N GLY A 45 -1.12 -6.40 1.68
CA GLY A 45 -0.04 -5.94 0.82
C GLY A 45 -0.40 -6.09 -0.64
N THR A 46 0.12 -5.20 -1.49
CA THR A 46 -0.09 -5.26 -2.93
C THR A 46 1.07 -5.97 -3.62
N PHE A 47 0.74 -6.95 -4.45
CA PHE A 47 1.71 -7.78 -5.16
C PHE A 47 1.22 -8.07 -6.57
N LEU A 48 2.15 -8.37 -7.48
CA LEU A 48 1.80 -8.81 -8.83
C LEU A 48 1.18 -10.21 -8.87
N ASN A 49 1.44 -11.01 -7.85
CA ASN A 49 0.94 -12.39 -7.73
C ASN A 49 -0.07 -12.55 -6.58
N GLY A 50 -0.78 -11.48 -6.25
CA GLY A 50 -1.81 -11.51 -5.21
C GLY A 50 -3.17 -11.97 -5.73
N GLU A 51 -4.15 -11.97 -4.84
CA GLU A 51 -5.55 -12.22 -5.14
C GLU A 51 -6.19 -10.95 -5.73
N ASP A 52 -7.06 -11.12 -6.73
CA ASP A 52 -7.76 -10.00 -7.35
C ASP A 52 -8.53 -9.20 -6.28
N ILE A 53 -8.18 -7.92 -6.14
CA ILE A 53 -8.76 -7.06 -5.11
C ILE A 53 -10.28 -6.95 -5.21
N TYR A 54 -10.83 -6.99 -6.43
CA TYR A 54 -12.27 -6.85 -6.65
C TYR A 54 -13.06 -8.09 -6.24
N LYS A 55 -12.40 -9.23 -6.15
CA LYS A 55 -12.99 -10.52 -5.77
C LYS A 55 -12.64 -10.94 -4.34
N SER A 56 -11.70 -10.25 -3.72
CA SER A 56 -11.23 -10.58 -2.37
C SER A 56 -12.20 -10.08 -1.30
N GLU A 57 -12.23 -10.78 -0.18
CA GLU A 57 -12.89 -10.28 1.02
C GLU A 57 -12.01 -9.24 1.69
N LEU A 58 -12.57 -8.06 1.91
CA LEU A 58 -11.85 -6.94 2.54
C LEU A 58 -12.58 -6.54 3.83
N THR A 59 -11.80 -6.27 4.86
CA THR A 59 -12.33 -5.83 6.16
C THR A 59 -12.52 -4.32 6.21
N SER A 60 -13.33 -3.86 7.17
CA SER A 60 -13.60 -2.43 7.35
C SER A 60 -12.42 -1.66 7.95
N HIS A 61 -11.47 -2.35 8.52
CA HIS A 61 -10.27 -1.76 9.11
C HIS A 61 -9.08 -2.69 8.88
N GLY A 62 -7.90 -2.11 8.87
CA GLY A 62 -6.66 -2.83 8.62
C GLY A 62 -5.54 -1.87 8.23
N ILE A 63 -4.42 -2.42 7.88
CA ILE A 63 -3.27 -1.68 7.35
C ILE A 63 -3.08 -2.10 5.90
N ILE A 64 -2.88 -1.13 5.02
CA ILE A 64 -2.52 -1.36 3.63
C ILE A 64 -1.04 -1.03 3.47
N VAL A 65 -0.26 -2.00 3.00
CA VAL A 65 1.17 -1.83 2.77
C VAL A 65 1.42 -1.64 1.29
N MET A 66 2.07 -0.53 0.96
CA MET A 66 2.51 -0.23 -0.39
C MET A 66 4.03 -0.34 -0.45
N GLY A 67 4.55 -1.03 -1.44
CA GLY A 67 5.98 -1.24 -1.59
C GLY A 67 6.66 -0.14 -2.40
N ASN A 68 7.99 -0.23 -2.46
CA ASN A 68 8.81 0.59 -3.35
C ASN A 68 8.49 0.28 -4.81
N GLU A 69 8.49 1.28 -5.67
CA GLU A 69 8.16 1.13 -7.09
C GLU A 69 9.08 0.14 -7.82
N GLY A 70 10.37 0.12 -7.49
CA GLY A 70 11.33 -0.77 -8.12
C GLY A 70 11.50 -2.11 -7.45
N LYS A 71 11.44 -2.14 -6.11
CA LYS A 71 11.76 -3.32 -5.29
C LYS A 71 10.55 -4.01 -4.69
N GLY A 72 9.39 -3.37 -4.70
CA GLY A 72 8.20 -3.88 -4.04
C GLY A 72 8.31 -3.87 -2.52
N ILE A 73 7.56 -4.75 -1.87
CA ILE A 73 7.59 -4.91 -0.41
C ILE A 73 8.77 -5.81 -0.03
N SER A 74 9.53 -5.42 0.98
CA SER A 74 10.69 -6.20 1.42
C SER A 74 10.28 -7.57 2.00
N GLU A 75 11.14 -8.57 1.87
CA GLU A 75 10.88 -9.91 2.37
C GLU A 75 10.57 -9.95 3.86
N ASN A 76 11.22 -9.10 4.65
CA ASN A 76 10.97 -9.02 6.09
C ASN A 76 9.53 -8.60 6.41
N LEU A 77 8.96 -7.74 5.58
CA LEU A 77 7.58 -7.26 5.76
C LEU A 77 6.57 -8.22 5.13
N GLU A 78 6.93 -8.93 4.07
CA GLU A 78 6.05 -9.92 3.44
C GLU A 78 5.51 -10.93 4.44
N ARG A 79 6.34 -11.34 5.39
CA ARG A 79 5.98 -12.32 6.43
C ARG A 79 4.89 -11.83 7.38
N CYS A 80 4.74 -10.52 7.49
CA CYS A 80 3.75 -9.88 8.36
C CYS A 80 2.42 -9.64 7.65
N ILE A 81 2.36 -9.86 6.33
CA ILE A 81 1.17 -9.58 5.52
C ILE A 81 0.20 -10.75 5.61
N SER A 82 -1.02 -10.43 6.03
CA SER A 82 -2.10 -11.41 6.18
C SER A 82 -2.71 -11.80 4.83
N LYS A 83 -2.80 -10.87 3.90
CA LYS A 83 -3.44 -11.08 2.60
C LYS A 83 -2.71 -10.30 1.50
N ARG A 84 -2.44 -10.99 0.41
CA ARG A 84 -1.79 -10.42 -0.77
C ARG A 84 -2.87 -10.04 -1.78
N LEU A 85 -2.88 -8.78 -2.19
CA LEU A 85 -3.85 -8.24 -3.13
C LEU A 85 -3.17 -7.90 -4.46
N PHE A 86 -3.93 -7.99 -5.52
CA PHE A 86 -3.49 -7.67 -6.87
C PHE A 86 -4.53 -6.77 -7.55
N ILE A 87 -4.06 -5.72 -8.22
CA ILE A 87 -4.91 -4.88 -9.05
C ILE A 87 -4.85 -5.45 -10.48
N PRO A 88 -5.95 -6.05 -10.97
CA PRO A 88 -5.92 -6.72 -12.27
C PRO A 88 -5.75 -5.76 -13.43
N ASN A 89 -5.10 -6.24 -14.49
CA ASN A 89 -4.92 -5.52 -15.74
C ASN A 89 -6.14 -5.60 -16.62
N TYR A 90 -6.25 -4.67 -17.54
CA TYR A 90 -7.21 -4.73 -18.62
C TYR A 90 -6.49 -4.66 -19.97
N PRO A 91 -6.85 -5.51 -20.96
CA PRO A 91 -7.76 -6.67 -20.83
C PRO A 91 -7.19 -7.77 -19.91
N GLN A 92 -8.09 -8.54 -19.33
CA GLN A 92 -7.70 -9.62 -18.42
C GLN A 92 -6.77 -10.63 -19.10
N GLY A 93 -5.81 -11.14 -18.33
CA GLY A 93 -4.85 -12.11 -18.82
C GLY A 93 -3.67 -11.52 -19.59
N ARG A 94 -3.65 -10.20 -19.80
CA ARG A 94 -2.48 -9.54 -20.39
C ARG A 94 -1.32 -9.58 -19.38
N GLU A 95 -0.22 -10.14 -19.82
CA GLU A 95 1.00 -10.11 -19.01
C GLU A 95 1.49 -8.67 -18.84
N THR A 96 1.83 -8.32 -17.62
CA THR A 96 2.52 -7.09 -17.33
C THR A 96 3.70 -7.38 -16.42
N THR A 97 4.82 -6.82 -16.77
CA THR A 97 6.03 -6.87 -15.96
C THR A 97 6.21 -5.60 -15.14
N GLU A 98 5.36 -4.60 -15.40
CA GLU A 98 5.44 -3.30 -14.74
C GLU A 98 4.36 -3.14 -13.69
N SER A 99 4.77 -2.66 -12.51
CA SER A 99 3.85 -2.26 -11.47
C SER A 99 3.25 -0.89 -11.75
N LEU A 100 2.07 -0.63 -11.21
CA LEU A 100 1.47 0.70 -11.24
C LEU A 100 2.30 1.69 -10.41
N ASN A 101 2.23 2.96 -10.79
CA ASN A 101 2.72 4.03 -9.92
C ASN A 101 2.09 3.88 -8.53
N VAL A 102 2.90 4.03 -7.48
CA VAL A 102 2.46 3.76 -6.10
C VAL A 102 1.31 4.66 -5.67
N ALA A 103 1.29 5.92 -6.09
CA ALA A 103 0.20 6.83 -5.74
C ALA A 103 -1.12 6.43 -6.40
N ILE A 104 -1.07 6.02 -7.67
CA ILE A 104 -2.23 5.53 -8.41
C ILE A 104 -2.73 4.22 -7.78
N ALA A 105 -1.84 3.28 -7.51
CA ALA A 105 -2.19 2.03 -6.86
C ALA A 105 -2.83 2.25 -5.48
N THR A 106 -2.26 3.16 -4.70
CA THR A 106 -2.81 3.53 -3.38
C THR A 106 -4.22 4.07 -3.49
N ALA A 107 -4.47 4.96 -4.45
CA ALA A 107 -5.81 5.52 -4.67
C ALA A 107 -6.83 4.43 -5.02
N ILE A 108 -6.47 3.49 -5.91
CA ILE A 108 -7.34 2.39 -6.32
C ILE A 108 -7.67 1.49 -5.11
N VAL A 109 -6.65 1.10 -4.36
CA VAL A 109 -6.83 0.23 -3.18
C VAL A 109 -7.71 0.90 -2.14
N CYS A 110 -7.41 2.14 -1.79
CA CYS A 110 -8.21 2.89 -0.80
C CYS A 110 -9.65 3.07 -1.26
N ALA A 111 -9.87 3.37 -2.53
CA ALA A 111 -11.21 3.51 -3.10
C ALA A 111 -12.00 2.21 -2.99
N GLU A 112 -11.39 1.06 -3.28
CA GLU A 112 -12.06 -0.24 -3.21
C GLU A 112 -12.42 -0.62 -1.77
N PHE A 113 -11.52 -0.40 -0.81
CA PHE A 113 -11.83 -0.63 0.59
C PHE A 113 -13.00 0.23 1.05
N ARG A 114 -12.99 1.51 0.70
CA ARG A 114 -14.07 2.45 1.09
C ARG A 114 -15.41 2.14 0.43
N ARG A 115 -15.38 1.72 -0.82
CA ARG A 115 -16.60 1.34 -1.54
C ARG A 115 -17.38 0.24 -0.83
N ARG A 116 -16.70 -0.66 -0.17
CA ARG A 116 -17.30 -1.82 0.50
C ARG A 116 -17.82 -1.55 1.91
N ILE A 117 -17.45 -0.44 2.50
CA ILE A 117 -17.82 -0.09 3.89
C ILE A 117 -19.19 0.57 3.99
N ARG A 118 -19.82 0.84 2.91
CA ARG A 118 -21.11 1.51 2.90
C ARG A 118 -22.19 0.72 3.62
#